data_1538534b3ece396aa3e450612a619db1
#
_entry.id   1538534b3ece396aa3e450612a619db1
#
_cell.length_a   1.000
_cell.length_b   1.000
_cell.length_c   1.000
_cell.angle_alpha   90.00
_cell.angle_beta   90.00
_cell.angle_gamma   90.00
#
_symmetry.space_group_name_H-M   'P 1'
#
loop_
_entity.id
_entity.type
_entity.pdbx_description
1 polymer ?
#
loop_
_entity_poly.entity_id
_entity_poly.type
_entity_poly.pdbx_seq_one_letter_code
_entity_poly.pdbx_strand_id
1 'polypeptide(L)'
;MLLKNVKVLRPKTTKIQKRNGIGYVYQVIGKSYKKDKKYTVENRKLIGKMIDEEWMVPNEYFEQYYPDVCVEQETPEFSDTLRIGCFLVVQKLFRDLQIEDVLSSIFGDLGLFIEDIVSYMITNESCTFQYYSNFMRNHPLMDKNIRDDTQISRLLKYNIKEQDINLFLRAWNQMNNTKECIYVGYDSTNFNTNAYGIELADYGHPKVDEGLPQYNLAYAVNQKDSTPLFYELYDGSVIDNTELEIMLEEAKEFGHEKLGVLMDRGYISEKNIKALRTKGYEYILMMKQNQRICQEIIEEYGAAVQSLEGYYIGEHGVYGTTVKKQLYGQETNIHVYYDDIRASEEKVALMSRYETWEKEIEKKVAKRIATEGEMKKYRKVFKLKYDQNGYLVAYQRNSRYIKEEIRNLGFFFIITSEEMSTSKALDIYRGRDNIEKMFRSLKSGIDFNKARVHTTESLKSKVFVTFIAMIVRNELFQKAEELRKKNRKAYTVPGMISELENVECTRNSVGKYRRKYALTAKQKLILKQFDMDEKYIDRSIGEFSY
;
A
#
# COMPACT_ATOMS: atom_id res chain seq x y z
N MET A 1 -3.07 45.22 5.80
CA MET A 1 -3.02 44.03 6.69
C MET A 1 -1.66 44.05 7.40
N LEU A 2 -1.50 43.47 8.62
CA LEU A 2 -0.16 43.37 9.26
C LEU A 2 0.71 42.37 8.50
N LEU A 3 1.98 42.67 8.29
CA LEU A 3 2.93 41.73 7.70
C LEU A 3 3.29 40.66 8.72
N LYS A 4 3.30 39.39 8.33
CA LYS A 4 3.67 38.28 9.22
C LYS A 4 5.20 38.10 9.20
N ASN A 5 5.77 37.70 10.34
CA ASN A 5 7.19 37.39 10.50
C ASN A 5 8.12 38.59 10.19
N VAL A 6 7.64 39.81 10.39
CA VAL A 6 8.37 41.03 10.14
C VAL A 6 8.21 41.93 11.34
N LYS A 7 9.33 42.45 11.84
CA LYS A 7 9.33 43.48 12.88
C LYS A 7 10.26 44.65 12.52
N VAL A 8 9.91 45.79 12.95
CA VAL A 8 10.71 47.03 12.75
C VAL A 8 10.75 47.83 14.04
N LEU A 9 11.82 48.59 14.26
CA LEU A 9 11.84 49.59 15.31
C LEU A 9 10.79 50.65 14.98
N ARG A 10 9.99 51.01 15.95
CA ARG A 10 8.96 52.04 15.77
C ARG A 10 9.61 53.40 15.45
N PRO A 11 9.28 54.00 14.29
CA PRO A 11 9.81 55.33 13.98
C PRO A 11 9.33 56.39 15.00
N LYS A 12 10.23 57.19 15.52
CA LYS A 12 9.95 58.19 16.58
C LYS A 12 8.88 59.22 16.19
N THR A 13 8.68 59.45 14.90
CA THR A 13 7.69 60.37 14.33
C THR A 13 6.27 59.85 14.33
N THR A 14 6.04 58.62 14.75
CA THR A 14 4.72 57.96 14.76
C THR A 14 3.96 58.17 16.06
N LYS A 15 2.65 58.07 16.00
CA LYS A 15 1.77 58.11 17.18
C LYS A 15 1.17 56.78 17.52
N ILE A 16 1.07 56.43 18.81
CA ILE A 16 0.47 55.21 19.30
C ILE A 16 -0.93 55.52 19.83
N GLN A 17 -1.89 54.70 19.45
CA GLN A 17 -3.24 54.70 20.04
C GLN A 17 -3.53 53.32 20.63
N LYS A 18 -3.68 53.24 21.95
CA LYS A 18 -4.04 52.01 22.64
C LYS A 18 -5.54 51.72 22.52
N ARG A 19 -5.93 50.50 22.11
CA ARG A 19 -7.31 49.99 22.12
C ARG A 19 -7.29 48.57 22.65
N ASN A 20 -8.07 48.29 23.66
CA ASN A 20 -8.13 46.95 24.29
C ASN A 20 -6.77 46.39 24.67
N GLY A 21 -5.89 47.22 25.26
CA GLY A 21 -4.54 46.85 25.65
C GLY A 21 -3.51 46.81 24.51
N ILE A 22 -3.92 46.93 23.26
CA ILE A 22 -3.08 46.84 22.07
C ILE A 22 -2.68 48.24 21.56
N GLY A 23 -1.39 48.46 21.32
CA GLY A 23 -0.87 49.70 20.73
C GLY A 23 -0.94 49.66 19.20
N TYR A 24 -1.71 50.52 18.60
CA TYR A 24 -1.75 50.71 17.14
C TYR A 24 -0.90 51.90 16.76
N VAL A 25 -0.06 51.74 15.72
CA VAL A 25 0.91 52.78 15.31
C VAL A 25 0.39 53.49 14.07
N TYR A 26 0.38 54.83 14.17
CA TYR A 26 -0.13 55.69 13.11
C TYR A 26 0.92 56.66 12.62
N GLN A 27 1.00 56.82 11.31
CA GLN A 27 1.69 57.90 10.64
C GLN A 27 0.73 59.09 10.49
N VAL A 28 1.22 60.29 10.91
CA VAL A 28 0.49 61.53 10.64
C VAL A 28 0.79 61.99 9.23
N ILE A 29 -0.25 62.04 8.39
CA ILE A 29 -0.12 62.38 6.94
C ILE A 29 -0.54 63.83 6.64
N GLY A 30 -1.09 64.52 7.60
CA GLY A 30 -1.52 65.91 7.43
C GLY A 30 -2.38 66.40 8.58
N LYS A 31 -2.68 67.68 8.56
CA LYS A 31 -3.57 68.32 9.52
C LYS A 31 -4.66 69.08 8.77
N SER A 32 -5.93 68.89 9.14
CA SER A 32 -7.07 69.59 8.57
C SER A 32 -7.80 70.39 9.68
N TYR A 33 -8.06 71.66 9.40
CA TYR A 33 -8.80 72.49 10.33
C TYR A 33 -10.30 72.31 10.09
N LYS A 34 -11.02 71.85 11.11
CA LYS A 34 -12.49 71.72 11.07
C LYS A 34 -13.13 73.02 11.55
N LYS A 35 -13.64 73.83 10.60
CA LYS A 35 -14.28 75.11 10.84
C LYS A 35 -15.42 75.03 11.84
N ASP A 36 -16.28 73.96 11.73
CA ASP A 36 -17.46 73.76 12.57
C ASP A 36 -17.14 73.48 14.03
N LYS A 37 -15.94 72.96 14.32
CA LYS A 37 -15.53 72.57 15.67
C LYS A 37 -14.34 73.38 16.21
N LYS A 38 -13.85 74.36 15.46
CA LYS A 38 -12.76 75.30 15.80
C LYS A 38 -11.47 74.60 16.30
N TYR A 39 -11.17 73.36 15.81
CA TYR A 39 -9.92 72.69 16.13
C TYR A 39 -9.29 71.98 14.91
N THR A 40 -8.01 71.68 15.02
CA THR A 40 -7.26 70.98 13.97
C THR A 40 -7.28 69.49 14.25
N VAL A 41 -7.67 68.70 13.26
CA VAL A 41 -7.63 67.24 13.31
C VAL A 41 -6.46 66.72 12.51
N GLU A 42 -5.73 65.81 13.11
CA GLU A 42 -4.65 65.13 12.41
C GLU A 42 -5.21 63.98 11.55
N ASN A 43 -4.88 63.97 10.29
CA ASN A 43 -5.15 62.84 9.40
C ASN A 43 -4.06 61.81 9.65
N ARG A 44 -4.46 60.58 10.01
CA ARG A 44 -3.54 59.55 10.42
C ARG A 44 -3.77 58.27 9.57
N LYS A 45 -2.70 57.63 9.14
CA LYS A 45 -2.74 56.34 8.48
C LYS A 45 -2.22 55.27 9.42
N LEU A 46 -2.92 54.18 9.61
CA LEU A 46 -2.41 53.03 10.37
C LEU A 46 -1.31 52.36 9.58
N ILE A 47 -0.13 52.18 10.21
CA ILE A 47 1.07 51.60 9.61
C ILE A 47 1.55 50.33 10.32
N GLY A 48 0.99 49.99 11.48
CA GLY A 48 1.36 48.76 12.19
C GLY A 48 0.80 48.66 13.60
N LYS A 49 1.28 47.67 14.34
CA LYS A 49 0.88 47.35 15.71
C LYS A 49 2.10 47.09 16.57
N MET A 50 2.14 47.63 17.78
CA MET A 50 3.24 47.37 18.73
C MET A 50 3.30 45.93 19.16
N ILE A 51 4.50 45.40 19.25
CA ILE A 51 4.84 44.11 19.87
C ILE A 51 5.19 44.40 21.35
N ASP A 52 6.09 45.32 21.56
CA ASP A 52 6.59 45.77 22.87
C ASP A 52 6.74 47.29 22.91
N GLU A 53 7.63 47.84 23.73
CA GLU A 53 7.84 49.29 23.86
C GLU A 53 8.55 49.92 22.66
N GLU A 54 9.40 49.19 21.97
CA GLU A 54 10.24 49.67 20.88
C GLU A 54 9.89 49.10 19.51
N TRP A 55 9.45 47.83 19.46
CA TRP A 55 9.22 47.12 18.23
C TRP A 55 7.74 47.07 17.83
N MET A 56 7.53 47.09 16.52
CA MET A 56 6.18 46.98 15.94
C MET A 56 6.14 46.01 14.75
N VAL A 57 4.99 45.34 14.55
CA VAL A 57 4.67 44.65 13.31
C VAL A 57 4.14 45.67 12.31
N PRO A 58 4.83 45.92 11.19
CA PRO A 58 4.36 46.85 10.17
C PRO A 58 3.20 46.26 9.38
N ASN A 59 2.48 47.12 8.66
CA ASN A 59 1.52 46.71 7.66
C ASN A 59 1.98 47.10 6.24
N GLU A 60 1.15 46.77 5.23
CA GLU A 60 1.40 47.04 3.83
C GLU A 60 1.64 48.53 3.46
N TYR A 61 1.30 49.45 4.36
CA TYR A 61 1.51 50.89 4.14
C TYR A 61 2.82 51.42 4.76
N PHE A 62 3.51 50.59 5.53
CA PHE A 62 4.72 51.05 6.27
C PHE A 62 5.82 51.50 5.32
N GLU A 63 6.13 50.68 4.29
CA GLU A 63 7.19 51.01 3.30
C GLU A 63 6.92 52.31 2.53
N GLN A 64 5.67 52.71 2.35
CA GLN A 64 5.32 53.95 1.66
C GLN A 64 5.82 55.18 2.40
N TYR A 65 5.97 55.10 3.73
CA TYR A 65 6.37 56.18 4.61
C TYR A 65 7.80 56.04 5.14
N TYR A 66 8.33 54.85 5.13
CA TYR A 66 9.62 54.50 5.70
C TYR A 66 10.38 53.49 4.82
N PRO A 67 10.71 53.86 3.57
CA PRO A 67 11.38 52.96 2.64
C PRO A 67 12.80 52.57 3.07
N ASP A 68 13.48 53.43 3.81
CA ASP A 68 14.87 53.23 4.24
C ASP A 68 15.02 52.53 5.61
N VAL A 69 13.90 52.16 6.25
CA VAL A 69 13.98 51.48 7.54
C VAL A 69 14.25 50.01 7.31
N CYS A 70 15.34 49.52 7.88
CA CYS A 70 15.69 48.11 7.82
C CYS A 70 14.63 47.27 8.51
N VAL A 71 14.05 46.35 7.75
CA VAL A 71 13.01 45.43 8.20
C VAL A 71 13.70 44.15 8.67
N GLU A 72 13.67 43.88 9.97
CA GLU A 72 14.13 42.60 10.49
C GLU A 72 13.07 41.53 10.20
N GLN A 73 13.47 40.53 9.44
CA GLN A 73 12.66 39.39 9.17
C GLN A 73 12.96 38.32 10.21
N GLU A 74 11.97 37.95 11.00
CA GLU A 74 12.11 36.81 11.91
C GLU A 74 12.22 35.54 11.05
N THR A 75 13.17 34.67 11.40
CA THR A 75 13.30 33.36 10.77
C THR A 75 12.04 32.56 11.05
N PRO A 76 11.23 32.25 10.03
CA PRO A 76 9.99 31.54 10.27
C PRO A 76 10.28 30.10 10.70
N GLU A 77 9.46 29.57 11.60
CA GLU A 77 9.56 28.18 12.05
C GLU A 77 9.16 27.20 10.91
N PHE A 78 8.30 27.65 10.01
CA PHE A 78 7.81 26.89 8.86
C PHE A 78 8.20 27.56 7.54
N SER A 79 8.30 26.76 6.47
CA SER A 79 8.56 27.26 5.14
C SER A 79 7.43 28.16 4.62
N ASP A 80 7.76 29.25 3.95
CA ASP A 80 6.79 30.04 3.20
C ASP A 80 6.35 29.37 1.89
N THR A 81 7.05 28.33 1.49
CA THR A 81 6.73 27.50 0.32
C THR A 81 6.28 26.12 0.80
N LEU A 82 5.09 25.70 0.39
CA LEU A 82 4.53 24.38 0.69
C LEU A 82 4.40 23.57 -0.58
N ARG A 83 4.70 22.28 -0.50
CA ARG A 83 4.44 21.28 -1.53
C ARG A 83 3.02 20.78 -1.36
N ILE A 84 2.21 20.96 -2.38
CA ILE A 84 0.76 20.79 -2.23
C ILE A 84 0.18 19.72 -3.14
N GLY A 85 0.85 19.35 -4.23
CA GLY A 85 0.22 18.54 -5.27
C GLY A 85 -0.14 17.14 -4.80
N CYS A 86 0.80 16.41 -4.19
CA CYS A 86 0.51 15.07 -3.65
C CYS A 86 -0.48 15.15 -2.49
N PHE A 87 -0.30 16.10 -1.56
CA PHE A 87 -1.21 16.33 -0.45
C PHE A 87 -2.66 16.53 -0.93
N LEU A 88 -2.91 17.42 -1.89
CA LEU A 88 -4.25 17.69 -2.40
C LEU A 88 -4.88 16.46 -3.10
N VAL A 89 -4.08 15.67 -3.80
CA VAL A 89 -4.55 14.40 -4.41
C VAL A 89 -4.95 13.42 -3.33
N VAL A 90 -4.15 13.25 -2.29
CA VAL A 90 -4.46 12.36 -1.16
C VAL A 90 -5.74 12.82 -0.47
N GLN A 91 -5.88 14.13 -0.17
CA GLN A 91 -7.10 14.70 0.43
C GLN A 91 -8.33 14.52 -0.47
N LYS A 92 -8.19 14.66 -1.78
CA LYS A 92 -9.27 14.35 -2.72
C LYS A 92 -9.70 12.89 -2.64
N LEU A 93 -8.74 11.95 -2.58
CA LEU A 93 -9.02 10.53 -2.45
C LEU A 93 -9.69 10.19 -1.11
N PHE A 94 -9.30 10.81 0.00
CA PHE A 94 -9.99 10.64 1.29
C PHE A 94 -11.48 10.99 1.20
N ARG A 95 -11.81 12.10 0.54
CA ARG A 95 -13.20 12.53 0.31
C ARG A 95 -13.94 11.61 -0.66
N ASP A 96 -13.34 11.30 -1.81
CA ASP A 96 -13.98 10.48 -2.84
C ASP A 96 -14.28 9.06 -2.36
N LEU A 97 -13.42 8.51 -1.51
CA LEU A 97 -13.57 7.20 -0.87
C LEU A 97 -14.37 7.27 0.45
N GLN A 98 -14.84 8.45 0.87
CA GLN A 98 -15.56 8.70 2.13
C GLN A 98 -14.77 8.28 3.39
N ILE A 99 -13.45 8.16 3.29
CA ILE A 99 -12.57 7.79 4.41
C ILE A 99 -12.53 8.93 5.44
N GLU A 100 -12.55 10.19 5.00
CA GLU A 100 -12.60 11.39 5.85
C GLU A 100 -13.80 11.32 6.81
N ASP A 101 -15.00 11.03 6.30
CA ASP A 101 -16.22 10.93 7.09
C ASP A 101 -16.15 9.79 8.12
N VAL A 102 -15.64 8.63 7.72
CA VAL A 102 -15.47 7.47 8.61
C VAL A 102 -14.46 7.79 9.72
N LEU A 103 -13.30 8.35 9.38
CA LEU A 103 -12.29 8.74 10.38
C LEU A 103 -12.82 9.80 11.34
N SER A 104 -13.51 10.82 10.83
CA SER A 104 -14.11 11.87 11.65
C SER A 104 -15.17 11.31 12.62
N SER A 105 -15.99 10.36 12.17
CA SER A 105 -17.03 9.75 13.01
C SER A 105 -16.49 8.90 14.14
N ILE A 106 -15.35 8.23 13.93
CA ILE A 106 -14.76 7.30 14.91
C ILE A 106 -13.75 8.01 15.82
N PHE A 107 -12.90 8.86 15.24
CA PHE A 107 -11.75 9.46 15.94
C PHE A 107 -11.90 10.95 16.24
N GLY A 108 -12.98 11.62 15.74
CA GLY A 108 -13.14 13.07 15.86
C GLY A 108 -11.92 13.82 15.28
N ASP A 109 -11.39 14.79 16.03
CA ASP A 109 -10.23 15.59 15.59
C ASP A 109 -8.96 14.76 15.36
N LEU A 110 -8.82 13.60 15.99
CA LEU A 110 -7.67 12.70 15.72
C LEU A 110 -7.74 12.08 14.33
N GLY A 111 -8.92 12.04 13.70
CA GLY A 111 -9.06 11.61 12.30
C GLY A 111 -8.21 12.46 11.36
N LEU A 112 -8.20 13.79 11.54
CA LEU A 112 -7.39 14.73 10.75
C LEU A 112 -5.90 14.43 10.87
N PHE A 113 -5.44 14.08 12.08
CA PHE A 113 -4.04 13.70 12.29
C PHE A 113 -3.69 12.35 11.64
N ILE A 114 -4.62 11.38 11.62
CA ILE A 114 -4.44 10.11 10.88
C ILE A 114 -4.31 10.40 9.38
N GLU A 115 -5.11 11.31 8.84
CA GLU A 115 -5.01 11.74 7.43
C GLU A 115 -3.64 12.34 7.11
N ASP A 116 -3.11 13.20 7.99
CA ASP A 116 -1.77 13.78 7.83
C ASP A 116 -0.67 12.72 7.88
N ILE A 117 -0.78 11.72 8.77
CA ILE A 117 0.16 10.61 8.83
C ILE A 117 0.11 9.79 7.53
N VAL A 118 -1.08 9.50 7.01
CA VAL A 118 -1.24 8.78 5.74
C VAL A 118 -0.68 9.61 4.57
N SER A 119 -0.97 10.93 4.54
CA SER A 119 -0.41 11.84 3.53
C SER A 119 1.12 11.82 3.55
N TYR A 120 1.72 11.83 4.75
CA TYR A 120 3.17 11.65 4.91
C TYR A 120 3.66 10.31 4.37
N MET A 121 2.99 9.21 4.72
CA MET A 121 3.40 7.87 4.27
C MET A 121 3.37 7.74 2.76
N ILE A 122 2.35 8.29 2.10
CA ILE A 122 2.21 8.29 0.63
C ILE A 122 3.27 9.18 -0.02
N THR A 123 3.40 10.41 0.45
CA THR A 123 4.28 11.42 -0.16
C THR A 123 5.77 11.04 -0.04
N ASN A 124 6.18 10.53 1.11
CA ASN A 124 7.57 10.14 1.37
C ASN A 124 7.86 8.67 1.06
N GLU A 125 6.86 7.90 0.62
CA GLU A 125 6.96 6.45 0.39
C GLU A 125 7.62 5.73 1.57
N SER A 126 7.27 6.11 2.80
CA SER A 126 7.89 5.62 4.03
C SER A 126 6.90 5.54 5.19
N CYS A 127 7.03 4.48 5.98
CA CYS A 127 6.35 4.33 7.26
C CYS A 127 7.22 4.72 8.47
N THR A 128 8.35 5.39 8.26
CA THR A 128 9.29 5.79 9.31
C THR A 128 8.93 7.18 9.82
N PHE A 129 8.26 7.27 10.96
CA PHE A 129 7.72 8.53 11.48
C PHE A 129 8.75 9.50 12.08
N GLN A 130 9.97 9.05 12.27
CA GLN A 130 11.08 9.90 12.72
C GLN A 130 11.28 11.15 11.85
N TYR A 131 10.91 11.08 10.56
CA TYR A 131 11.06 12.18 9.62
C TYR A 131 9.78 12.99 9.40
N TYR A 132 8.72 12.73 10.14
CA TYR A 132 7.45 13.43 10.03
C TYR A 132 7.58 14.95 10.24
N SER A 133 8.46 15.38 11.15
CA SER A 133 8.73 16.81 11.39
C SER A 133 9.23 17.55 10.14
N ASN A 134 9.97 16.86 9.25
CA ASN A 134 10.42 17.46 7.99
C ASN A 134 9.27 17.63 7.00
N PHE A 135 8.37 16.66 6.94
CA PHE A 135 7.16 16.75 6.13
C PHE A 135 6.27 17.91 6.60
N MET A 136 5.99 17.98 7.87
CA MET A 136 5.17 19.01 8.50
C MET A 136 5.63 20.44 8.18
N ARG A 137 6.94 20.68 8.03
CA ARG A 137 7.49 22.00 7.72
C ARG A 137 7.26 22.45 6.28
N ASN A 138 7.05 21.52 5.35
CA ASN A 138 7.04 21.77 3.91
C ASN A 138 5.72 21.41 3.23
N HIS A 139 4.74 20.88 3.98
CA HIS A 139 3.43 20.48 3.45
C HIS A 139 2.30 21.11 4.25
N PRO A 140 1.13 21.29 3.65
CA PRO A 140 -0.07 21.62 4.41
C PRO A 140 -0.43 20.45 5.36
N LEU A 141 -1.17 20.75 6.41
CA LEU A 141 -1.67 19.78 7.36
C LEU A 141 -3.18 19.97 7.56
N MET A 142 -3.89 18.89 7.81
CA MET A 142 -5.30 18.91 8.21
C MET A 142 -5.44 19.20 9.71
N ASP A 143 -4.58 18.58 10.54
CA ASP A 143 -4.49 18.89 11.96
C ASP A 143 -3.65 20.15 12.18
N LYS A 144 -4.23 21.16 12.79
CA LYS A 144 -3.56 22.44 13.08
C LYS A 144 -2.55 22.35 14.23
N ASN A 145 -2.51 21.24 14.95
CA ASN A 145 -1.57 21.04 16.04
C ASN A 145 -0.22 20.57 15.50
N ILE A 146 0.85 21.16 16.01
CA ILE A 146 2.22 20.69 15.75
C ILE A 146 2.42 19.39 16.52
N ARG A 147 2.74 18.32 15.81
CA ARG A 147 2.95 17.01 16.41
C ARG A 147 4.29 16.44 15.96
N ASP A 148 5.02 15.89 16.92
CA ASP A 148 6.31 15.24 16.70
C ASP A 148 6.15 13.70 16.61
N ASP A 149 7.25 13.00 16.38
CA ASP A 149 7.31 11.54 16.33
C ASP A 149 6.94 10.87 17.66
N THR A 150 7.20 11.54 18.79
CA THR A 150 6.81 11.08 20.13
C THR A 150 5.29 11.08 20.27
N GLN A 151 4.64 12.12 19.75
CA GLN A 151 3.17 12.22 19.77
C GLN A 151 2.52 11.22 18.84
N ILE A 152 3.13 10.93 17.66
CA ILE A 152 2.69 9.83 16.80
C ILE A 152 2.81 8.49 17.55
N SER A 153 3.93 8.26 18.23
CA SER A 153 4.13 7.04 19.01
C SER A 153 3.09 6.88 20.13
N ARG A 154 2.70 7.98 20.78
CA ARG A 154 1.63 7.99 21.80
C ARG A 154 0.25 7.75 21.19
N LEU A 155 -0.05 8.37 20.04
CA LEU A 155 -1.28 8.12 19.29
C LEU A 155 -1.44 6.63 18.99
N LEU A 156 -0.41 6.01 18.39
CA LEU A 156 -0.42 4.60 18.03
C LEU A 156 -0.58 3.68 19.25
N LYS A 157 -0.05 4.07 20.42
CA LYS A 157 -0.11 3.22 21.62
C LYS A 157 -1.40 3.37 22.41
N TYR A 158 -1.96 4.58 22.48
CA TYR A 158 -2.99 4.89 23.47
C TYR A 158 -4.32 5.34 22.88
N ASN A 159 -4.32 5.92 21.68
CA ASN A 159 -5.50 6.59 21.14
C ASN A 159 -6.22 5.80 20.04
N ILE A 160 -5.54 4.90 19.33
CA ILE A 160 -6.16 3.99 18.37
C ILE A 160 -6.36 2.65 19.05
N LYS A 161 -7.60 2.26 19.28
CA LYS A 161 -7.94 1.00 19.97
C LYS A 161 -8.49 -0.01 18.97
N GLU A 162 -8.42 -1.28 19.32
CA GLU A 162 -8.92 -2.37 18.48
C GLU A 162 -10.41 -2.21 18.12
N GLN A 163 -11.21 -1.68 19.04
CA GLN A 163 -12.61 -1.38 18.78
C GLN A 163 -12.80 -0.33 17.67
N ASP A 164 -11.95 0.70 17.65
CA ASP A 164 -11.99 1.77 16.65
C ASP A 164 -11.56 1.24 15.28
N ILE A 165 -10.52 0.37 15.26
CA ILE A 165 -10.08 -0.33 14.06
C ILE A 165 -11.22 -1.18 13.47
N ASN A 166 -11.90 -1.96 14.30
CA ASN A 166 -13.01 -2.81 13.87
C ASN A 166 -14.20 -1.98 13.36
N LEU A 167 -14.50 -0.83 13.99
CA LEU A 167 -15.53 0.09 13.49
C LEU A 167 -15.17 0.63 12.11
N PHE A 168 -13.92 1.02 11.90
CA PHE A 168 -13.46 1.47 10.59
C PHE A 168 -13.57 0.36 9.53
N LEU A 169 -13.07 -0.83 9.83
CA LEU A 169 -13.10 -1.97 8.90
C LEU A 169 -14.53 -2.34 8.53
N ARG A 170 -15.47 -2.33 9.49
CA ARG A 170 -16.90 -2.56 9.23
C ARG A 170 -17.48 -1.49 8.31
N ALA A 171 -17.28 -0.22 8.62
CA ALA A 171 -17.77 0.88 7.79
C ALA A 171 -17.19 0.83 6.37
N TRP A 172 -15.86 0.61 6.24
CA TRP A 172 -15.17 0.46 4.97
C TRP A 172 -15.72 -0.69 4.13
N ASN A 173 -15.90 -1.87 4.72
CA ASN A 173 -16.42 -3.03 4.03
C ASN A 173 -17.90 -2.87 3.66
N GLN A 174 -18.72 -2.22 4.48
CA GLN A 174 -20.12 -1.90 4.14
C GLN A 174 -20.22 -1.01 2.90
N MET A 175 -19.34 -0.02 2.76
CA MET A 175 -19.29 0.85 1.57
C MET A 175 -18.85 0.08 0.31
N ASN A 176 -18.01 -0.94 0.47
CA ASN A 176 -17.47 -1.76 -0.62
C ASN A 176 -18.26 -3.04 -0.88
N ASN A 177 -19.31 -3.32 -0.09
CA ASN A 177 -20.11 -4.52 -0.25
C ASN A 177 -21.09 -4.36 -1.43
N THR A 178 -21.15 -5.38 -2.28
CA THR A 178 -22.07 -5.45 -3.40
C THR A 178 -23.03 -6.64 -3.24
N LYS A 179 -24.18 -6.60 -3.94
CA LYS A 179 -25.10 -7.74 -3.98
C LYS A 179 -24.55 -8.94 -4.76
N GLU A 180 -23.51 -8.74 -5.55
CA GLU A 180 -22.82 -9.78 -6.33
C GLU A 180 -21.75 -10.45 -5.48
N CYS A 181 -21.35 -11.66 -5.86
CA CYS A 181 -20.24 -12.36 -5.23
C CYS A 181 -18.93 -11.59 -5.50
N ILE A 182 -18.23 -11.20 -4.44
CA ILE A 182 -16.93 -10.55 -4.52
C ILE A 182 -15.85 -11.64 -4.41
N TYR A 183 -15.03 -11.77 -5.45
CA TYR A 183 -13.85 -12.63 -5.37
C TYR A 183 -12.71 -11.89 -4.64
N VAL A 184 -12.26 -12.48 -3.55
CA VAL A 184 -11.24 -11.92 -2.68
C VAL A 184 -9.98 -12.76 -2.77
N GLY A 185 -8.87 -12.12 -3.17
CA GLY A 185 -7.55 -12.69 -3.00
C GLY A 185 -7.16 -12.62 -1.53
N TYR A 186 -6.79 -13.74 -0.93
CA TYR A 186 -6.29 -13.83 0.43
C TYR A 186 -4.88 -14.43 0.42
N ASP A 187 -3.93 -13.74 1.00
CA ASP A 187 -2.55 -14.20 1.17
C ASP A 187 -1.94 -13.52 2.38
N SER A 188 -0.85 -14.08 2.87
CA SER A 188 -0.13 -13.61 4.04
C SER A 188 1.33 -13.30 3.74
N THR A 189 1.92 -12.51 4.59
CA THR A 189 3.36 -12.32 4.66
C THR A 189 3.79 -12.21 6.10
N ASN A 190 5.06 -12.50 6.39
CA ASN A 190 5.61 -12.35 7.73
C ASN A 190 6.63 -11.21 7.78
N PHE A 191 6.82 -10.68 9.00
CA PHE A 191 7.74 -9.62 9.32
C PHE A 191 8.55 -9.96 10.56
N ASN A 192 9.86 -9.93 10.45
CA ASN A 192 10.75 -10.16 11.58
C ASN A 192 10.80 -8.93 12.49
N THR A 193 10.93 -9.16 13.80
CA THR A 193 11.03 -8.10 14.79
C THR A 193 12.02 -8.44 15.90
N ASN A 194 12.69 -7.39 16.41
CA ASN A 194 13.55 -7.46 17.61
C ASN A 194 12.83 -6.95 18.86
N ALA A 195 11.55 -6.59 18.77
CA ALA A 195 10.80 -6.00 19.87
C ALA A 195 10.24 -7.09 20.80
N TYR A 196 10.64 -7.06 22.06
CA TYR A 196 10.17 -8.02 23.07
C TYR A 196 8.73 -7.79 23.56
N GLY A 197 8.14 -6.63 23.30
CA GLY A 197 6.78 -6.28 23.75
C GLY A 197 5.69 -6.55 22.71
N ILE A 198 5.97 -7.27 21.64
CA ILE A 198 5.00 -7.71 20.65
C ILE A 198 4.64 -9.16 20.95
N GLU A 199 3.47 -9.39 21.56
CA GLU A 199 3.00 -10.71 21.97
C GLU A 199 2.76 -11.67 20.81
N LEU A 200 2.46 -11.14 19.60
CA LEU A 200 2.29 -11.89 18.37
C LEU A 200 3.61 -12.37 17.74
N ALA A 201 4.75 -11.95 18.30
CA ALA A 201 6.06 -12.31 17.76
C ALA A 201 6.53 -13.65 18.29
N ASP A 202 6.61 -14.65 17.40
CA ASP A 202 7.09 -15.99 17.72
C ASP A 202 7.91 -16.57 16.56
N TYR A 203 8.62 -17.67 16.83
CA TYR A 203 9.39 -18.39 15.82
C TYR A 203 8.47 -19.31 15.00
N GLY A 204 8.50 -19.16 13.68
CA GLY A 204 7.67 -19.91 12.76
C GLY A 204 8.44 -20.28 11.49
N HIS A 205 7.75 -20.29 10.36
CA HIS A 205 8.33 -20.54 9.04
C HIS A 205 8.55 -19.23 8.28
N PRO A 206 9.70 -18.55 8.45
CA PRO A 206 9.94 -17.24 7.85
C PRO A 206 10.08 -17.33 6.33
N LYS A 207 9.50 -16.37 5.61
CA LYS A 207 9.77 -16.18 4.16
C LYS A 207 11.18 -15.62 3.94
N VAL A 208 11.69 -14.86 4.91
CA VAL A 208 13.08 -14.41 4.98
C VAL A 208 13.58 -14.75 6.39
N ASP A 209 14.53 -15.69 6.47
CA ASP A 209 15.06 -16.13 7.75
C ASP A 209 16.16 -15.18 8.23
N GLU A 210 15.83 -14.31 9.19
CA GLU A 210 16.78 -13.46 9.90
C GLU A 210 17.18 -14.04 11.28
N GLY A 211 16.69 -15.24 11.63
CA GLY A 211 16.88 -15.84 12.97
C GLY A 211 16.17 -15.09 14.09
N LEU A 212 15.14 -14.35 13.77
CA LEU A 212 14.36 -13.49 14.67
C LEU A 212 12.91 -13.97 14.76
N PRO A 213 12.23 -13.67 15.88
CA PRO A 213 10.78 -13.84 15.95
C PRO A 213 10.08 -13.02 14.87
N GLN A 214 8.96 -13.50 14.41
CA GLN A 214 8.13 -12.88 13.38
C GLN A 214 6.66 -12.79 13.81
N TYR A 215 5.91 -11.93 13.18
CA TYR A 215 4.46 -11.91 13.19
C TYR A 215 3.94 -12.00 11.75
N ASN A 216 2.74 -12.51 11.58
CA ASN A 216 2.10 -12.68 10.30
C ASN A 216 1.08 -11.57 10.04
N LEU A 217 1.01 -11.13 8.79
CA LEU A 217 0.03 -10.17 8.29
C LEU A 217 -0.60 -10.71 7.02
N ALA A 218 -1.90 -10.94 7.05
CA ALA A 218 -2.70 -11.31 5.89
C ALA A 218 -3.55 -10.13 5.42
N TYR A 219 -3.82 -10.09 4.12
CA TYR A 219 -4.72 -9.12 3.51
C TYR A 219 -5.80 -9.84 2.70
N ALA A 220 -7.00 -9.30 2.77
CA ALA A 220 -8.11 -9.62 1.89
C ALA A 220 -8.30 -8.50 0.87
N VAL A 221 -8.20 -8.82 -0.41
CA VAL A 221 -8.17 -7.85 -1.51
C VAL A 221 -9.20 -8.21 -2.56
N ASN A 222 -10.06 -7.27 -2.94
CA ASN A 222 -10.99 -7.47 -4.03
C ASN A 222 -10.23 -7.74 -5.35
N GLN A 223 -10.52 -8.85 -6.00
CA GLN A 223 -9.85 -9.27 -7.23
C GLN A 223 -10.10 -8.29 -8.39
N LYS A 224 -11.26 -7.64 -8.46
CA LYS A 224 -11.68 -6.80 -9.59
C LYS A 224 -10.85 -5.52 -9.72
N ASP A 225 -10.58 -4.85 -8.61
CA ASP A 225 -9.97 -3.52 -8.56
C ASP A 225 -8.80 -3.40 -7.58
N SER A 226 -8.38 -4.53 -7.00
CA SER A 226 -7.29 -4.60 -6.02
C SER A 226 -7.55 -3.80 -4.73
N THR A 227 -8.80 -3.43 -4.44
CA THR A 227 -9.15 -2.69 -3.23
C THR A 227 -8.87 -3.54 -2.00
N PRO A 228 -8.03 -3.10 -1.04
CA PRO A 228 -7.88 -3.76 0.24
C PRO A 228 -9.19 -3.70 1.02
N LEU A 229 -9.73 -4.84 1.43
CA LEU A 229 -11.00 -4.92 2.16
C LEU A 229 -10.78 -4.97 3.66
N PHE A 230 -9.95 -5.89 4.13
CA PHE A 230 -9.54 -6.03 5.53
C PHE A 230 -8.20 -6.73 5.62
N TYR A 231 -7.68 -6.82 6.83
CA TYR A 231 -6.41 -7.48 7.13
C TYR A 231 -6.49 -8.19 8.46
N GLU A 232 -5.63 -9.17 8.66
CA GLU A 232 -5.46 -9.89 9.91
C GLU A 232 -4.00 -9.86 10.36
N LEU A 233 -3.83 -9.65 11.66
CA LEU A 233 -2.54 -9.81 12.35
C LEU A 233 -2.62 -11.02 13.27
N TYR A 234 -1.72 -11.98 13.08
CA TYR A 234 -1.70 -13.19 13.88
C TYR A 234 -0.29 -13.65 14.23
N ASP A 235 -0.22 -14.61 15.14
CA ASP A 235 1.01 -15.12 15.70
C ASP A 235 1.96 -15.69 14.64
N GLY A 236 3.24 -15.42 14.79
CA GLY A 236 4.27 -15.85 13.85
C GLY A 236 4.49 -17.35 13.76
N SER A 237 4.08 -18.12 14.75
CA SER A 237 4.16 -19.59 14.76
C SER A 237 2.99 -20.25 14.03
N VAL A 238 1.88 -19.53 13.82
CA VAL A 238 0.68 -20.06 13.18
C VAL A 238 0.88 -20.21 11.67
N ILE A 239 0.45 -21.35 11.15
CA ILE A 239 0.53 -21.68 9.72
C ILE A 239 -0.69 -21.07 9.01
N ASP A 240 -0.47 -20.39 7.89
CA ASP A 240 -1.49 -19.73 7.06
C ASP A 240 -2.75 -20.60 6.81
N ASN A 241 -2.56 -21.92 6.73
CA ASN A 241 -3.64 -22.86 6.42
C ASN A 241 -4.69 -22.97 7.54
N THR A 242 -4.38 -22.58 8.77
CA THR A 242 -5.31 -22.60 9.92
C THR A 242 -6.09 -21.30 10.05
N GLU A 243 -5.58 -20.21 9.49
CA GLU A 243 -6.19 -18.87 9.57
C GLU A 243 -7.40 -18.68 8.63
N LEU A 244 -7.58 -19.56 7.64
CA LEU A 244 -8.70 -19.44 6.71
C LEU A 244 -10.08 -19.40 7.40
N GLU A 245 -10.28 -20.20 8.44
CA GLU A 245 -11.56 -20.25 9.14
C GLU A 245 -11.83 -18.92 9.87
N ILE A 246 -10.81 -18.31 10.46
CA ILE A 246 -10.89 -17.01 11.15
C ILE A 246 -11.21 -15.92 10.12
N MET A 247 -10.47 -15.87 9.01
CA MET A 247 -10.71 -14.92 7.92
C MET A 247 -12.16 -14.98 7.40
N LEU A 248 -12.71 -16.18 7.25
CA LEU A 248 -14.09 -16.34 6.79
C LEU A 248 -15.12 -15.85 7.82
N GLU A 249 -14.83 -15.98 9.10
CA GLU A 249 -15.68 -15.43 10.18
C GLU A 249 -15.62 -13.91 10.21
N GLU A 250 -14.43 -13.32 10.12
CA GLU A 250 -14.25 -11.86 10.03
C GLU A 250 -14.93 -11.28 8.78
N ALA A 251 -14.74 -11.91 7.61
CA ALA A 251 -15.41 -11.47 6.39
C ALA A 251 -16.94 -11.41 6.55
N LYS A 252 -17.52 -12.39 7.25
CA LYS A 252 -18.94 -12.40 7.57
C LYS A 252 -19.33 -11.29 8.55
N GLU A 253 -18.52 -11.05 9.57
CA GLU A 253 -18.73 -9.95 10.51
C GLU A 253 -18.67 -8.57 9.85
N PHE A 254 -17.86 -8.42 8.80
CA PHE A 254 -17.78 -7.23 7.96
C PHE A 254 -18.92 -7.13 6.93
N GLY A 255 -19.85 -8.09 6.89
CA GLY A 255 -21.05 -8.07 6.06
C GLY A 255 -20.92 -8.75 4.70
N HIS A 256 -19.83 -9.46 4.42
CA HIS A 256 -19.66 -10.20 3.17
C HIS A 256 -20.38 -11.56 3.23
N GLU A 257 -21.67 -11.58 2.87
CA GLU A 257 -22.46 -12.82 2.83
C GLU A 257 -22.14 -13.70 1.60
N LYS A 258 -21.77 -13.07 0.48
CA LYS A 258 -21.42 -13.72 -0.78
C LYS A 258 -19.98 -13.42 -1.14
N LEU A 259 -19.10 -14.32 -0.76
CA LEU A 259 -17.67 -14.18 -0.97
C LEU A 259 -17.12 -15.38 -1.72
N GLY A 260 -16.35 -15.11 -2.77
CA GLY A 260 -15.52 -16.08 -3.47
C GLY A 260 -14.07 -15.93 -3.04
N VAL A 261 -13.41 -17.01 -2.66
CA VAL A 261 -12.04 -16.96 -2.13
C VAL A 261 -11.06 -17.46 -3.19
N LEU A 262 -10.03 -16.63 -3.45
CA LEU A 262 -8.88 -16.99 -4.28
C LEU A 262 -7.65 -17.16 -3.38
N MET A 263 -7.08 -18.34 -3.40
CA MET A 263 -5.91 -18.65 -2.57
C MET A 263 -4.88 -19.49 -3.32
N ASP A 264 -3.64 -19.42 -2.83
CA ASP A 264 -2.55 -20.22 -3.36
C ASP A 264 -2.71 -21.71 -2.99
N ARG A 265 -1.98 -22.55 -3.72
CA ARG A 265 -1.90 -24.02 -3.51
C ARG A 265 -1.51 -24.42 -2.06
N GLY A 266 -0.94 -23.50 -1.28
CA GLY A 266 -0.62 -23.69 0.13
C GLY A 266 -1.87 -23.95 0.99
N TYR A 267 -2.98 -23.29 0.66
CA TYR A 267 -4.24 -23.36 1.40
C TYR A 267 -5.13 -24.56 1.03
N ILE A 268 -4.78 -25.35 0.01
CA ILE A 268 -5.55 -26.52 -0.38
C ILE A 268 -5.33 -27.65 0.60
N SER A 269 -6.37 -27.93 1.39
CA SER A 269 -6.50 -29.11 2.22
C SER A 269 -7.96 -29.59 2.20
N GLU A 270 -8.17 -30.86 2.50
CA GLU A 270 -9.54 -31.41 2.63
C GLU A 270 -10.36 -30.63 3.67
N LYS A 271 -9.72 -30.26 4.81
CA LYS A 271 -10.34 -29.48 5.88
C LYS A 271 -10.85 -28.14 5.36
N ASN A 272 -10.00 -27.38 4.68
CA ASN A 272 -10.33 -26.05 4.17
C ASN A 272 -11.42 -26.06 3.10
N ILE A 273 -11.35 -27.02 2.16
CA ILE A 273 -12.39 -27.14 1.12
C ILE A 273 -13.73 -27.52 1.74
N LYS A 274 -13.74 -28.41 2.73
CA LYS A 274 -14.97 -28.74 3.47
C LYS A 274 -15.51 -27.53 4.24
N ALA A 275 -14.64 -26.74 4.89
CA ALA A 275 -15.05 -25.53 5.60
C ALA A 275 -15.70 -24.50 4.66
N LEU A 276 -15.07 -24.22 3.50
CA LEU A 276 -15.62 -23.32 2.48
C LEU A 276 -17.00 -23.77 2.02
N ARG A 277 -17.16 -25.05 1.69
CA ARG A 277 -18.42 -25.65 1.26
C ARG A 277 -19.50 -25.58 2.33
N THR A 278 -19.17 -25.94 3.57
CA THR A 278 -20.12 -25.93 4.69
C THR A 278 -20.61 -24.52 5.01
N LYS A 279 -19.75 -23.52 4.86
CA LYS A 279 -20.08 -22.09 5.08
C LYS A 279 -20.72 -21.43 3.84
N GLY A 280 -20.82 -22.13 2.70
CA GLY A 280 -21.45 -21.62 1.47
C GLY A 280 -20.61 -20.60 0.69
N TYR A 281 -19.30 -20.58 0.91
CA TYR A 281 -18.40 -19.69 0.17
C TYR A 281 -17.98 -20.28 -1.18
N GLU A 282 -17.96 -19.46 -2.21
CA GLU A 282 -17.35 -19.81 -3.49
C GLU A 282 -15.83 -19.88 -3.35
N TYR A 283 -15.19 -20.70 -4.17
CA TYR A 283 -13.72 -20.74 -4.19
C TYR A 283 -13.16 -21.02 -5.58
N ILE A 284 -11.97 -20.46 -5.81
CA ILE A 284 -11.13 -20.71 -6.98
C ILE A 284 -9.70 -20.92 -6.46
N LEU A 285 -9.19 -22.15 -6.59
CA LEU A 285 -7.94 -22.57 -5.95
C LEU A 285 -7.05 -23.31 -6.94
N MET A 286 -5.74 -23.04 -6.93
CA MET A 286 -4.78 -23.79 -7.73
C MET A 286 -4.35 -25.07 -7.03
N MET A 287 -4.45 -26.22 -7.70
CA MET A 287 -4.04 -27.52 -7.17
C MET A 287 -2.54 -27.73 -7.23
N LYS A 288 -2.03 -28.56 -6.31
CA LYS A 288 -0.66 -29.09 -6.41
C LYS A 288 -0.61 -30.17 -7.49
N GLN A 289 0.19 -29.96 -8.53
CA GLN A 289 0.31 -30.86 -9.69
C GLN A 289 0.71 -32.31 -9.33
N ASN A 290 1.40 -32.50 -8.19
CA ASN A 290 1.84 -33.82 -7.72
C ASN A 290 0.72 -34.67 -7.08
N GLN A 291 -0.53 -34.17 -7.02
CA GLN A 291 -1.65 -34.97 -6.56
C GLN A 291 -2.00 -36.06 -7.57
N ARG A 292 -2.41 -37.23 -7.08
CA ARG A 292 -2.74 -38.39 -7.90
C ARG A 292 -3.82 -38.07 -8.94
N ILE A 293 -4.85 -37.32 -8.55
CA ILE A 293 -5.94 -36.92 -9.45
C ILE A 293 -5.44 -36.09 -10.65
N CYS A 294 -4.42 -35.20 -10.43
CA CYS A 294 -3.81 -34.43 -11.51
C CYS A 294 -3.06 -35.32 -12.50
N GLN A 295 -2.39 -36.35 -12.00
CA GLN A 295 -1.71 -37.35 -12.85
C GLN A 295 -2.68 -38.13 -13.69
N GLU A 296 -3.78 -38.62 -13.09
CA GLU A 296 -4.85 -39.34 -13.78
C GLU A 296 -5.48 -38.48 -14.89
N ILE A 297 -5.70 -37.19 -14.63
CA ILE A 297 -6.25 -36.24 -15.63
C ILE A 297 -5.24 -35.99 -16.77
N ILE A 298 -3.92 -35.86 -16.48
CA ILE A 298 -2.91 -35.72 -17.55
C ILE A 298 -2.86 -36.99 -18.41
N GLU A 299 -2.98 -38.16 -17.82
CA GLU A 299 -3.01 -39.41 -18.56
C GLU A 299 -4.22 -39.55 -19.48
N GLU A 300 -5.40 -39.12 -19.03
CA GLU A 300 -6.66 -39.22 -19.75
C GLU A 300 -6.83 -38.11 -20.81
N TYR A 301 -6.50 -36.85 -20.47
CA TYR A 301 -6.81 -35.67 -21.28
C TYR A 301 -5.58 -34.93 -21.82
N GLY A 302 -4.39 -35.16 -21.26
CA GLY A 302 -3.22 -34.34 -21.53
C GLY A 302 -2.86 -34.23 -23.01
N ALA A 303 -2.84 -35.36 -23.75
CA ALA A 303 -2.52 -35.33 -25.17
C ALA A 303 -3.52 -34.53 -26.00
N ALA A 304 -4.83 -34.62 -25.66
CA ALA A 304 -5.88 -33.87 -26.32
C ALA A 304 -5.78 -32.37 -26.04
N VAL A 305 -5.54 -31.99 -24.78
CA VAL A 305 -5.39 -30.59 -24.37
C VAL A 305 -4.21 -29.93 -25.05
N GLN A 306 -3.07 -30.62 -25.21
CA GLN A 306 -1.86 -30.11 -25.85
C GLN A 306 -1.96 -29.90 -27.36
N SER A 307 -2.89 -30.59 -28.07
CA SER A 307 -2.82 -30.68 -29.52
C SER A 307 -4.08 -30.19 -30.26
N LEU A 308 -5.15 -29.91 -29.57
CA LEU A 308 -6.44 -29.56 -30.21
C LEU A 308 -6.73 -28.05 -30.13
N GLU A 309 -6.93 -27.42 -31.28
CA GLU A 309 -7.29 -25.99 -31.37
C GLU A 309 -8.54 -25.64 -30.54
N GLY A 310 -9.52 -26.59 -30.42
CA GLY A 310 -10.72 -26.37 -29.63
C GLY A 310 -10.50 -26.10 -28.12
N TYR A 311 -9.31 -26.35 -27.62
CA TYR A 311 -8.93 -26.06 -26.24
C TYR A 311 -8.07 -24.78 -26.08
N TYR A 312 -7.73 -24.11 -27.19
CA TYR A 312 -6.88 -22.91 -27.11
C TYR A 312 -7.66 -21.68 -26.65
N ILE A 313 -7.16 -21.06 -25.60
CA ILE A 313 -7.69 -19.84 -24.99
C ILE A 313 -6.77 -18.68 -25.40
N GLY A 314 -7.12 -18.03 -26.54
CA GLY A 314 -6.25 -17.04 -27.19
C GLY A 314 -5.91 -15.82 -26.33
N GLU A 315 -6.84 -15.37 -25.47
CA GLU A 315 -6.62 -14.26 -24.53
C GLU A 315 -5.51 -14.54 -23.53
N HIS A 316 -5.27 -15.81 -23.21
CA HIS A 316 -4.28 -16.24 -22.24
C HIS A 316 -3.06 -16.93 -22.84
N GLY A 317 -3.11 -17.31 -24.11
CA GLY A 317 -2.05 -18.05 -24.78
C GLY A 317 -1.83 -19.47 -24.23
N VAL A 318 -2.89 -20.10 -23.71
CA VAL A 318 -2.84 -21.44 -23.11
C VAL A 318 -3.94 -22.31 -23.67
N TYR A 319 -3.80 -23.63 -23.53
CA TYR A 319 -4.86 -24.59 -23.81
C TYR A 319 -5.57 -24.93 -22.50
N GLY A 320 -6.88 -25.20 -22.55
CA GLY A 320 -7.61 -25.54 -21.33
C GLY A 320 -8.95 -26.22 -21.55
N THR A 321 -9.31 -27.14 -20.66
CA THR A 321 -10.61 -27.82 -20.61
C THR A 321 -11.08 -27.95 -19.17
N THR A 322 -12.38 -28.27 -18.99
CA THR A 322 -12.95 -28.53 -17.67
C THR A 322 -13.37 -29.99 -17.59
N VAL A 323 -12.97 -30.65 -16.52
CA VAL A 323 -13.38 -32.02 -16.19
C VAL A 323 -14.06 -32.05 -14.84
N LYS A 324 -15.07 -32.91 -14.66
CA LYS A 324 -15.72 -33.14 -13.36
C LYS A 324 -15.16 -34.42 -12.75
N LYS A 325 -14.61 -34.33 -11.56
CA LYS A 325 -14.05 -35.47 -10.82
C LYS A 325 -14.43 -35.39 -9.35
N GLN A 326 -14.44 -36.55 -8.69
CA GLN A 326 -14.66 -36.63 -7.25
C GLN A 326 -13.40 -36.13 -6.50
N LEU A 327 -13.56 -35.08 -5.70
CA LEU A 327 -12.49 -34.52 -4.85
C LEU A 327 -13.03 -34.30 -3.44
N TYR A 328 -12.43 -34.95 -2.46
CA TYR A 328 -12.83 -34.84 -1.03
C TYR A 328 -14.33 -35.16 -0.80
N GLY A 329 -14.84 -36.20 -1.50
CA GLY A 329 -16.19 -36.67 -1.32
C GLY A 329 -17.29 -35.93 -2.09
N GLN A 330 -16.91 -34.98 -2.96
CA GLN A 330 -17.89 -34.27 -3.82
C GLN A 330 -17.38 -34.13 -5.26
N GLU A 331 -18.32 -34.08 -6.19
CA GLU A 331 -18.01 -33.72 -7.57
C GLU A 331 -17.52 -32.27 -7.64
N THR A 332 -16.40 -32.06 -8.30
CA THR A 332 -15.72 -30.77 -8.35
C THR A 332 -15.32 -30.45 -9.78
N ASN A 333 -15.51 -29.20 -10.20
CA ASN A 333 -15.04 -28.73 -11.50
C ASN A 333 -13.53 -28.52 -11.41
N ILE A 334 -12.77 -29.26 -12.22
CA ILE A 334 -11.33 -29.16 -12.35
C ILE A 334 -11.00 -28.61 -13.73
N HIS A 335 -10.50 -27.40 -13.79
CA HIS A 335 -10.01 -26.78 -15.00
C HIS A 335 -8.56 -27.17 -15.21
N VAL A 336 -8.28 -27.81 -16.32
CA VAL A 336 -6.95 -28.31 -16.72
C VAL A 336 -6.40 -27.37 -17.76
N TYR A 337 -5.22 -26.87 -17.54
CA TYR A 337 -4.54 -25.97 -18.48
C TYR A 337 -3.18 -26.52 -18.86
N TYR A 338 -2.75 -26.17 -20.08
CA TYR A 338 -1.42 -26.42 -20.58
C TYR A 338 -0.84 -25.16 -21.21
N ASP A 339 0.38 -24.81 -20.84
CA ASP A 339 1.11 -23.63 -21.29
C ASP A 339 2.44 -24.05 -21.90
N ASP A 340 2.62 -23.84 -23.21
CA ASP A 340 3.82 -24.21 -23.98
C ASP A 340 5.06 -23.47 -23.49
N ILE A 341 4.93 -22.20 -23.17
CA ILE A 341 6.06 -21.38 -22.70
C ILE A 341 6.54 -21.91 -21.36
N ARG A 342 5.61 -22.08 -20.42
CA ARG A 342 5.87 -22.65 -19.11
C ARG A 342 6.47 -24.06 -19.20
N ALA A 343 5.94 -24.91 -20.08
CA ALA A 343 6.48 -26.26 -20.31
C ALA A 343 7.93 -26.22 -20.75
N SER A 344 8.27 -25.30 -21.64
CA SER A 344 9.65 -25.10 -22.12
C SER A 344 10.59 -24.62 -21.00
N GLU A 345 10.17 -23.62 -20.24
CA GLU A 345 10.95 -23.07 -19.12
C GLU A 345 11.16 -24.11 -18.00
N GLU A 346 10.10 -24.83 -17.61
CA GLU A 346 10.15 -25.90 -16.61
C GLU A 346 11.06 -27.04 -17.08
N LYS A 347 11.06 -27.37 -18.39
CA LYS A 347 11.92 -28.40 -18.96
C LYS A 347 13.40 -28.00 -18.90
N VAL A 348 13.72 -26.76 -19.25
CA VAL A 348 15.11 -26.24 -19.13
C VAL A 348 15.59 -26.30 -17.69
N ALA A 349 14.76 -25.84 -16.74
CA ALA A 349 15.08 -25.87 -15.31
C ALA A 349 15.26 -27.31 -14.79
N LEU A 350 14.39 -28.24 -15.23
CA LEU A 350 14.46 -29.67 -14.87
C LEU A 350 15.77 -30.29 -15.36
N MET A 351 16.09 -30.09 -16.63
CA MET A 351 17.30 -30.67 -17.24
C MET A 351 18.57 -30.11 -16.61
N SER A 352 18.66 -28.81 -16.35
CA SER A 352 19.78 -28.17 -15.66
C SER A 352 19.97 -28.72 -14.24
N ARG A 353 18.87 -28.97 -13.51
CA ARG A 353 18.91 -29.64 -12.20
C ARG A 353 19.46 -31.07 -12.31
N TYR A 354 19.05 -31.83 -13.32
CA TYR A 354 19.55 -33.19 -13.53
C TYR A 354 21.04 -33.23 -13.92
N GLU A 355 21.51 -32.32 -14.75
CA GLU A 355 22.92 -32.16 -15.06
C GLU A 355 23.75 -31.80 -13.81
N THR A 356 23.23 -30.94 -12.94
CA THR A 356 23.89 -30.61 -11.67
C THR A 356 24.00 -31.85 -10.78
N TRP A 357 22.91 -32.61 -10.65
CA TRP A 357 22.88 -33.84 -9.87
C TRP A 357 23.82 -34.92 -10.46
N GLU A 358 23.91 -35.02 -11.76
CA GLU A 358 24.81 -35.94 -12.44
C GLU A 358 26.29 -35.64 -12.11
N LYS A 359 26.69 -34.38 -12.19
CA LYS A 359 28.01 -33.91 -11.77
C LYS A 359 28.30 -34.18 -10.29
N GLU A 360 27.30 -34.05 -9.41
CA GLU A 360 27.45 -34.41 -7.99
C GLU A 360 27.65 -35.92 -7.81
N ILE A 361 26.90 -36.74 -8.53
CA ILE A 361 27.01 -38.22 -8.51
C ILE A 361 28.37 -38.64 -9.02
N GLU A 362 28.83 -38.10 -10.15
CA GLU A 362 30.16 -38.39 -10.72
C GLU A 362 31.30 -38.16 -9.72
N LYS A 363 31.26 -37.01 -9.01
CA LYS A 363 32.25 -36.71 -7.97
C LYS A 363 32.19 -37.72 -6.81
N LYS A 364 31.01 -38.20 -6.45
CA LYS A 364 30.82 -39.18 -5.38
C LYS A 364 31.28 -40.58 -5.80
N VAL A 365 30.99 -40.99 -7.03
CA VAL A 365 31.49 -42.24 -7.61
C VAL A 365 33.03 -42.25 -7.65
N ALA A 366 33.64 -41.17 -8.15
CA ALA A 366 35.09 -41.05 -8.25
C ALA A 366 35.81 -41.15 -6.88
N LYS A 367 35.17 -40.63 -5.82
CA LYS A 367 35.73 -40.64 -4.46
C LYS A 367 35.36 -41.88 -3.64
N ARG A 368 34.44 -42.72 -4.10
CA ARG A 368 33.84 -43.86 -3.37
C ARG A 368 33.35 -43.50 -1.97
N ILE A 369 32.72 -42.35 -1.79
CA ILE A 369 32.30 -41.82 -0.48
C ILE A 369 30.81 -41.83 -0.23
N ALA A 370 29.98 -42.19 -1.23
CA ALA A 370 28.53 -42.09 -1.11
C ALA A 370 27.88 -43.41 -0.69
N THR A 371 27.18 -43.38 0.42
CA THR A 371 26.39 -44.49 0.91
C THR A 371 24.95 -44.44 0.35
N GLU A 372 24.23 -45.54 0.50
CA GLU A 372 22.85 -45.65 0.00
C GLU A 372 21.91 -44.56 0.60
N GLY A 373 22.11 -44.19 1.89
CA GLY A 373 21.31 -43.15 2.56
C GLY A 373 21.50 -41.75 1.96
N GLU A 374 22.76 -41.38 1.68
CA GLU A 374 23.11 -40.08 1.10
C GLU A 374 22.61 -39.90 -0.34
N MET A 375 22.34 -41.00 -1.03
CA MET A 375 21.90 -41.00 -2.42
C MET A 375 20.38 -41.05 -2.59
N LYS A 376 19.60 -41.01 -1.52
CA LYS A 376 18.14 -41.15 -1.55
C LYS A 376 17.46 -40.11 -2.46
N LYS A 377 17.95 -38.88 -2.52
CA LYS A 377 17.37 -37.80 -3.36
C LYS A 377 17.49 -38.07 -4.87
N TYR A 378 18.46 -38.87 -5.30
CA TYR A 378 18.76 -39.12 -6.71
C TYR A 378 18.08 -40.37 -7.28
N ARG A 379 17.58 -41.29 -6.44
CA ARG A 379 17.12 -42.65 -6.81
C ARG A 379 16.01 -42.69 -7.86
N LYS A 380 15.16 -41.68 -7.90
CA LYS A 380 14.07 -41.62 -8.89
C LYS A 380 14.63 -41.34 -10.29
N VAL A 381 15.54 -40.39 -10.38
CA VAL A 381 16.12 -39.88 -11.65
C VAL A 381 17.26 -40.74 -12.16
N PHE A 382 18.01 -41.38 -11.25
CA PHE A 382 19.15 -42.21 -11.59
C PHE A 382 19.02 -43.62 -11.01
N LYS A 383 19.26 -44.62 -11.83
CA LYS A 383 19.49 -46.01 -11.40
C LYS A 383 20.90 -46.11 -10.85
N LEU A 384 21.03 -46.40 -9.58
CA LEU A 384 22.28 -46.39 -8.84
C LEU A 384 22.73 -47.83 -8.60
N LYS A 385 24.06 -48.11 -8.81
CA LYS A 385 24.67 -49.41 -8.52
C LYS A 385 25.68 -49.25 -7.39
N TYR A 386 25.65 -50.18 -6.44
CA TYR A 386 26.53 -50.20 -5.26
C TYR A 386 27.39 -51.45 -5.29
N ASP A 387 28.59 -51.37 -4.71
CA ASP A 387 29.48 -52.52 -4.50
C ASP A 387 29.04 -53.32 -3.25
N GLN A 388 29.82 -54.38 -2.94
CA GLN A 388 29.57 -55.26 -1.80
C GLN A 388 29.68 -54.53 -0.44
N ASN A 389 30.40 -53.40 -0.39
CA ASN A 389 30.60 -52.56 0.78
C ASN A 389 29.58 -51.45 0.90
N GLY A 390 28.60 -51.37 -0.02
CA GLY A 390 27.54 -50.35 -0.03
C GLY A 390 27.96 -49.00 -0.58
N TYR A 391 29.10 -48.88 -1.27
CA TYR A 391 29.55 -47.66 -1.92
C TYR A 391 29.05 -47.58 -3.37
N LEU A 392 28.68 -46.37 -3.81
CA LEU A 392 28.21 -46.11 -5.17
C LEU A 392 29.37 -46.30 -6.18
N VAL A 393 29.15 -47.19 -7.17
CA VAL A 393 30.16 -47.49 -8.20
C VAL A 393 29.75 -47.11 -9.62
N ALA A 394 28.44 -47.05 -9.89
CA ALA A 394 27.94 -46.63 -11.20
C ALA A 394 26.54 -46.07 -11.10
N TYR A 395 26.15 -45.30 -12.09
CA TYR A 395 24.82 -44.76 -12.23
C TYR A 395 24.37 -44.74 -13.69
N GLN A 396 23.07 -44.66 -13.93
CA GLN A 396 22.47 -44.51 -15.24
C GLN A 396 21.19 -43.65 -15.11
N ARG A 397 20.97 -42.71 -16.03
CA ARG A 397 19.72 -41.96 -16.08
C ARG A 397 18.50 -42.87 -16.23
N ASN A 398 17.47 -42.68 -15.45
CA ASN A 398 16.20 -43.39 -15.55
C ASN A 398 15.32 -42.71 -16.62
N SER A 399 15.57 -43.04 -17.89
CA SER A 399 14.87 -42.40 -19.01
C SER A 399 13.35 -42.51 -18.96
N ARG A 400 12.83 -43.60 -18.36
CA ARG A 400 11.36 -43.77 -18.21
C ARG A 400 10.80 -42.71 -17.25
N TYR A 401 11.39 -42.58 -16.08
CA TYR A 401 10.95 -41.59 -15.07
C TYR A 401 11.12 -40.14 -15.60
N ILE A 402 12.22 -39.85 -16.25
CA ILE A 402 12.48 -38.52 -16.84
C ILE A 402 11.43 -38.17 -17.91
N LYS A 403 11.06 -39.13 -18.77
CA LYS A 403 10.01 -38.93 -19.78
C LYS A 403 8.64 -38.66 -19.13
N GLU A 404 8.31 -39.38 -18.05
CA GLU A 404 7.07 -39.17 -17.29
C GLU A 404 7.04 -37.79 -16.63
N GLU A 405 8.16 -37.32 -16.03
CA GLU A 405 8.24 -35.96 -15.49
C GLU A 405 8.10 -34.91 -16.59
N ILE A 406 8.79 -35.05 -17.72
CA ILE A 406 8.70 -34.11 -18.85
C ILE A 406 7.27 -34.02 -19.39
N ARG A 407 6.55 -35.14 -19.46
CA ARG A 407 5.16 -35.17 -19.92
C ARG A 407 4.22 -34.31 -19.07
N ASN A 408 4.53 -34.16 -17.78
CA ASN A 408 3.71 -33.43 -16.85
C ASN A 408 4.00 -31.91 -16.83
N LEU A 409 5.08 -31.45 -17.47
CA LEU A 409 5.47 -30.04 -17.48
C LEU A 409 4.47 -29.20 -18.26
N GLY A 410 4.30 -27.95 -17.85
CA GLY A 410 3.40 -26.98 -18.46
C GLY A 410 1.93 -27.13 -18.04
N PHE A 411 1.54 -28.25 -17.42
CA PHE A 411 0.20 -28.41 -16.89
C PHE A 411 0.02 -27.70 -15.56
N PHE A 412 -1.15 -27.11 -15.39
CA PHE A 412 -1.61 -26.61 -14.08
C PHE A 412 -3.13 -26.77 -13.97
N PHE A 413 -3.62 -26.74 -12.73
CA PHE A 413 -4.99 -27.11 -12.43
C PHE A 413 -5.62 -26.10 -11.50
N ILE A 414 -6.85 -25.67 -11.81
CA ILE A 414 -7.66 -24.79 -10.97
C ILE A 414 -8.96 -25.53 -10.66
N ILE A 415 -9.36 -25.53 -9.39
CA ILE A 415 -10.68 -26.02 -8.98
C ILE A 415 -11.59 -24.86 -8.66
N THR A 416 -12.87 -25.02 -9.02
CA THR A 416 -13.91 -24.03 -8.70
C THR A 416 -15.09 -24.72 -8.03
N SER A 417 -15.74 -24.00 -7.09
CA SER A 417 -17.00 -24.44 -6.50
C SER A 417 -18.14 -24.32 -7.50
N GLU A 418 -18.14 -23.23 -8.27
CA GLU A 418 -19.17 -22.91 -9.24
C GLU A 418 -18.81 -23.38 -10.65
N GLU A 419 -19.83 -23.66 -11.46
CA GLU A 419 -19.65 -23.99 -12.86
C GLU A 419 -19.30 -22.71 -13.66
N MET A 420 -18.18 -22.73 -14.32
CA MET A 420 -17.73 -21.61 -15.17
C MET A 420 -16.85 -22.10 -16.31
N SER A 421 -16.65 -21.24 -17.32
CA SER A 421 -15.73 -21.55 -18.42
C SER A 421 -14.27 -21.54 -17.95
N THR A 422 -13.42 -22.30 -18.65
CA THR A 422 -11.98 -22.33 -18.40
C THR A 422 -11.35 -20.93 -18.50
N SER A 423 -11.77 -20.12 -19.49
CA SER A 423 -11.28 -18.74 -19.63
C SER A 423 -11.63 -17.93 -18.38
N LYS A 424 -12.90 -17.91 -17.95
CA LYS A 424 -13.37 -17.17 -16.77
C LYS A 424 -12.66 -17.62 -15.48
N ALA A 425 -12.48 -18.93 -15.28
CA ALA A 425 -11.77 -19.43 -14.10
C ALA A 425 -10.31 -18.95 -14.07
N LEU A 426 -9.65 -18.92 -15.22
CA LEU A 426 -8.27 -18.44 -15.33
C LEU A 426 -8.17 -16.92 -15.17
N ASP A 427 -9.11 -16.15 -15.73
CA ASP A 427 -9.19 -14.69 -15.56
C ASP A 427 -9.27 -14.31 -14.08
N ILE A 428 -10.22 -14.92 -13.38
CA ILE A 428 -10.41 -14.66 -11.96
C ILE A 428 -9.18 -15.09 -11.17
N TYR A 429 -8.63 -16.29 -11.44
CA TYR A 429 -7.45 -16.77 -10.72
C TYR A 429 -6.20 -15.90 -10.94
N ARG A 430 -5.97 -15.42 -12.17
CA ARG A 430 -4.85 -14.51 -12.47
C ARG A 430 -4.95 -13.17 -11.74
N GLY A 431 -6.16 -12.75 -11.37
CA GLY A 431 -6.37 -11.61 -10.48
C GLY A 431 -5.69 -11.75 -9.10
N ARG A 432 -5.29 -12.97 -8.70
CA ARG A 432 -4.48 -13.20 -7.51
C ARG A 432 -3.15 -12.42 -7.52
N ASP A 433 -2.60 -12.14 -8.70
CA ASP A 433 -1.38 -11.33 -8.83
C ASP A 433 -1.54 -9.94 -8.21
N ASN A 434 -2.76 -9.47 -8.02
CA ASN A 434 -3.04 -8.18 -7.42
C ASN A 434 -2.61 -8.14 -5.94
N ILE A 435 -2.79 -9.23 -5.21
CA ILE A 435 -2.36 -9.29 -3.81
C ILE A 435 -0.83 -9.32 -3.69
N GLU A 436 -0.14 -10.00 -4.61
CA GLU A 436 1.32 -9.99 -4.65
C GLU A 436 1.88 -8.59 -4.96
N LYS A 437 1.23 -7.86 -5.88
CA LYS A 437 1.54 -6.45 -6.18
C LYS A 437 1.29 -5.57 -4.97
N MET A 438 0.21 -5.83 -4.22
CA MET A 438 -0.09 -5.10 -2.99
C MET A 438 0.98 -5.32 -1.93
N PHE A 439 1.41 -6.56 -1.65
CA PHE A 439 2.52 -6.81 -0.71
C PHE A 439 3.84 -6.19 -1.17
N ARG A 440 4.10 -6.18 -2.47
CA ARG A 440 5.25 -5.45 -3.03
C ARG A 440 5.13 -3.95 -2.77
N SER A 441 3.95 -3.38 -2.98
CA SER A 441 3.65 -1.98 -2.71
C SER A 441 3.77 -1.65 -1.21
N LEU A 442 3.30 -2.53 -0.33
CA LEU A 442 3.47 -2.41 1.12
C LEU A 442 4.94 -2.38 1.52
N LYS A 443 5.73 -3.38 1.06
CA LYS A 443 7.14 -3.53 1.45
C LYS A 443 8.05 -2.49 0.82
N SER A 444 7.91 -2.26 -0.49
CA SER A 444 8.81 -1.37 -1.25
C SER A 444 8.24 0.03 -1.45
N GLY A 445 6.92 0.18 -1.50
CA GLY A 445 6.26 1.45 -1.81
C GLY A 445 5.98 2.32 -0.58
N ILE A 446 5.85 1.72 0.62
CA ILE A 446 5.68 2.43 1.90
C ILE A 446 6.82 2.08 2.87
N ASP A 447 7.80 1.28 2.44
CA ASP A 447 8.92 0.79 3.25
C ASP A 447 8.46 0.08 4.55
N PHE A 448 7.34 -0.65 4.49
CA PHE A 448 6.86 -1.44 5.62
C PHE A 448 7.54 -2.81 5.64
N ASN A 449 8.87 -2.82 5.78
CA ASN A 449 9.65 -4.04 5.97
C ASN A 449 9.82 -4.40 7.44
N LYS A 450 9.77 -3.40 8.33
CA LYS A 450 9.78 -3.53 9.79
C LYS A 450 8.81 -2.51 10.36
N ALA A 451 7.98 -2.92 11.29
CA ALA A 451 7.00 -2.01 11.90
C ALA A 451 7.64 -0.87 12.72
N ARG A 452 8.83 -1.06 13.25
CA ARG A 452 9.56 -0.07 14.09
C ARG A 452 8.72 0.42 15.27
N VAL A 453 8.04 -0.51 15.93
CA VAL A 453 7.25 -0.30 17.15
C VAL A 453 7.62 -1.34 18.19
N HIS A 454 7.26 -1.12 19.45
CA HIS A 454 7.73 -1.94 20.56
C HIS A 454 6.64 -2.71 21.30
N THR A 455 5.36 -2.45 21.05
CA THR A 455 4.23 -3.11 21.73
C THR A 455 3.19 -3.59 20.71
N THR A 456 2.39 -4.57 21.13
CA THR A 456 1.29 -5.14 20.32
C THR A 456 0.27 -4.07 19.92
N GLU A 457 -0.11 -3.16 20.83
CA GLU A 457 -1.06 -2.09 20.56
C GLU A 457 -0.52 -1.14 19.49
N SER A 458 0.74 -0.73 19.61
CA SER A 458 1.39 0.12 18.62
C SER A 458 1.52 -0.58 17.26
N LEU A 459 1.71 -1.90 17.25
CA LEU A 459 1.75 -2.69 16.02
C LEU A 459 0.39 -2.70 15.34
N LYS A 460 -0.68 -3.04 16.07
CA LYS A 460 -2.06 -3.06 15.57
C LYS A 460 -2.45 -1.70 14.96
N SER A 461 -2.18 -0.62 15.71
CA SER A 461 -2.47 0.74 15.26
C SER A 461 -1.64 1.14 14.04
N LYS A 462 -0.37 0.78 13.99
CA LYS A 462 0.49 1.10 12.84
C LYS A 462 0.07 0.34 11.59
N VAL A 463 -0.29 -0.93 11.72
CA VAL A 463 -0.84 -1.71 10.60
C VAL A 463 -2.15 -1.11 10.11
N PHE A 464 -3.02 -0.66 11.02
CA PHE A 464 -4.26 0.04 10.67
C PHE A 464 -4.01 1.31 9.84
N VAL A 465 -3.14 2.22 10.29
CA VAL A 465 -2.81 3.43 9.53
C VAL A 465 -2.15 3.08 8.18
N THR A 466 -1.32 2.03 8.17
CA THR A 466 -0.72 1.52 6.94
C THR A 466 -1.77 0.93 5.99
N PHE A 467 -2.79 0.26 6.51
CA PHE A 467 -3.91 -0.24 5.72
C PHE A 467 -4.66 0.90 5.00
N ILE A 468 -4.94 2.00 5.70
CA ILE A 468 -5.54 3.20 5.07
C ILE A 468 -4.61 3.74 3.98
N ALA A 469 -3.31 3.83 4.25
CA ALA A 469 -2.33 4.26 3.24
C ALA A 469 -2.32 3.32 2.02
N MET A 470 -2.52 2.01 2.22
CA MET A 470 -2.61 1.05 1.11
C MET A 470 -3.88 1.22 0.28
N ILE A 471 -5.02 1.59 0.88
CA ILE A 471 -6.24 1.95 0.14
C ILE A 471 -5.96 3.12 -0.80
N VAL A 472 -5.41 4.21 -0.27
CA VAL A 472 -5.07 5.41 -1.06
C VAL A 472 -4.03 5.09 -2.14
N ARG A 473 -3.00 4.31 -1.80
CA ARG A 473 -1.96 3.92 -2.75
C ARG A 473 -2.47 3.02 -3.87
N ASN A 474 -3.45 2.18 -3.59
CA ASN A 474 -4.12 1.37 -4.61
C ASN A 474 -4.81 2.28 -5.64
N GLU A 475 -5.53 3.31 -5.22
CA GLU A 475 -6.14 4.27 -6.13
C GLU A 475 -5.11 4.99 -7.01
N LEU A 476 -4.00 5.43 -6.42
CA LEU A 476 -2.87 5.98 -7.18
C LEU A 476 -2.33 5.00 -8.22
N PHE A 477 -2.23 3.72 -7.85
CA PHE A 477 -1.79 2.66 -8.76
C PHE A 477 -2.78 2.45 -9.91
N GLN A 478 -4.09 2.39 -9.63
CA GLN A 478 -5.12 2.25 -10.67
C GLN A 478 -5.06 3.42 -11.67
N LYS A 479 -4.92 4.65 -11.17
CA LYS A 479 -4.79 5.84 -12.02
C LYS A 479 -3.49 5.85 -12.84
N ALA A 480 -2.39 5.34 -12.28
CA ALA A 480 -1.13 5.17 -13.01
C ALA A 480 -1.29 4.15 -14.18
N GLU A 481 -2.00 3.03 -13.93
CA GLU A 481 -2.29 2.02 -14.94
C GLU A 481 -3.20 2.57 -16.07
N GLU A 482 -4.23 3.36 -15.73
CA GLU A 482 -5.08 4.04 -16.71
C GLU A 482 -4.26 4.99 -17.60
N LEU A 483 -3.37 5.77 -17.00
CA LEU A 483 -2.46 6.67 -17.76
C LEU A 483 -1.52 5.90 -18.67
N ARG A 484 -0.97 4.78 -18.19
CA ARG A 484 -0.07 3.91 -18.96
C ARG A 484 -0.78 3.33 -20.18
N LYS A 485 -1.99 2.82 -20.01
CA LYS A 485 -2.81 2.26 -21.10
C LYS A 485 -3.12 3.33 -22.16
N LYS A 486 -3.50 4.55 -21.74
CA LYS A 486 -3.87 5.64 -22.65
C LYS A 486 -2.68 6.23 -23.41
N ASN A 487 -1.53 6.37 -22.76
CA ASN A 487 -0.40 7.15 -23.30
C ASN A 487 0.79 6.32 -23.76
N ARG A 488 0.78 5.00 -23.59
CA ARG A 488 1.91 4.08 -23.89
C ARG A 488 3.23 4.50 -23.22
N LYS A 489 3.18 5.32 -22.16
CA LYS A 489 4.33 5.76 -21.35
C LYS A 489 4.30 5.07 -19.99
N ALA A 490 5.47 4.83 -19.43
CA ALA A 490 5.57 4.27 -18.08
C ALA A 490 5.19 5.33 -17.03
N TYR A 491 3.97 5.23 -16.48
CA TYR A 491 3.57 5.96 -15.30
C TYR A 491 3.64 4.99 -14.12
N THR A 492 4.35 5.40 -13.09
CA THR A 492 4.46 4.65 -11.82
C THR A 492 4.02 5.52 -10.67
N VAL A 493 3.57 4.92 -9.58
CA VAL A 493 3.16 5.69 -8.38
C VAL A 493 4.28 6.60 -7.89
N PRO A 494 5.55 6.12 -7.72
CA PRO A 494 6.66 7.01 -7.35
C PRO A 494 6.87 8.16 -8.34
N GLY A 495 6.76 7.89 -9.64
CA GLY A 495 6.88 8.92 -10.67
C GLY A 495 5.77 9.97 -10.64
N MET A 496 4.53 9.56 -10.29
CA MET A 496 3.42 10.49 -10.12
C MET A 496 3.61 11.35 -8.87
N ILE A 497 3.98 10.74 -7.73
CA ILE A 497 4.28 11.45 -6.48
C ILE A 497 5.38 12.49 -6.73
N SER A 498 6.50 12.10 -7.34
CA SER A 498 7.61 13.00 -7.65
C SER A 498 7.20 14.20 -8.51
N GLU A 499 6.32 14.01 -9.49
CA GLU A 499 5.80 15.13 -10.30
C GLU A 499 4.85 16.03 -9.51
N LEU A 500 4.01 15.45 -8.67
CA LEU A 500 3.07 16.19 -7.84
C LEU A 500 3.78 16.99 -6.75
N GLU A 501 4.87 16.48 -6.18
CA GLU A 501 5.69 17.18 -5.18
C GLU A 501 6.34 18.48 -5.70
N ASN A 502 6.42 18.64 -7.02
CA ASN A 502 6.85 19.88 -7.66
C ASN A 502 5.70 20.89 -7.84
N VAL A 503 4.49 20.57 -7.44
CA VAL A 503 3.38 21.54 -7.38
C VAL A 503 3.45 22.25 -6.04
N GLU A 504 3.92 23.49 -6.06
CA GLU A 504 4.18 24.29 -4.87
C GLU A 504 3.28 25.52 -4.80
N CYS A 505 2.97 25.96 -3.58
CA CYS A 505 2.43 27.28 -3.31
C CYS A 505 3.36 28.08 -2.40
N THR A 506 3.29 29.37 -2.49
CA THR A 506 4.08 30.28 -1.66
C THR A 506 3.19 31.30 -0.99
N ARG A 507 3.52 31.64 0.25
CA ARG A 507 2.83 32.63 1.07
C ARG A 507 3.41 34.01 0.78
N ASN A 508 2.55 34.96 0.46
CA ASN A 508 2.97 36.35 0.32
C ASN A 508 3.07 37.05 1.68
N SER A 509 3.63 38.26 1.70
CA SER A 509 3.81 39.09 2.91
C SER A 509 2.50 39.38 3.67
N VAL A 510 1.35 39.25 3.02
CA VAL A 510 0.01 39.42 3.63
C VAL A 510 -0.55 38.10 4.20
N GLY A 511 0.21 37.00 4.05
CA GLY A 511 -0.18 35.69 4.56
C GLY A 511 -1.09 34.87 3.66
N LYS A 512 -1.33 35.29 2.40
CA LYS A 512 -2.13 34.53 1.43
C LYS A 512 -1.23 33.64 0.59
N TYR A 513 -1.68 32.40 0.36
CA TYR A 513 -1.00 31.45 -0.51
C TYR A 513 -1.42 31.62 -1.97
N ARG A 514 -0.50 31.38 -2.89
CA ARG A 514 -0.73 31.29 -4.33
C ARG A 514 0.20 30.24 -4.94
N ARG A 515 -0.17 29.64 -6.07
CA ARG A 515 0.76 28.78 -6.79
C ARG A 515 2.07 29.52 -7.09
N LYS A 516 3.16 28.81 -6.90
CA LYS A 516 4.50 29.36 -7.15
C LYS A 516 4.84 29.37 -8.63
N TYR A 517 4.41 28.32 -9.37
CA TYR A 517 4.66 28.12 -10.80
C TYR A 517 3.41 27.67 -11.54
N ALA A 518 3.39 27.82 -12.86
CA ALA A 518 2.40 27.22 -13.75
C ALA A 518 2.56 25.69 -13.75
N LEU A 519 1.44 24.97 -13.83
CA LEU A 519 1.46 23.51 -13.93
C LEU A 519 2.03 23.06 -15.27
N THR A 520 2.93 22.08 -15.25
CA THR A 520 3.43 21.41 -16.45
C THR A 520 2.34 20.59 -17.13
N ALA A 521 2.50 20.25 -18.41
CA ALA A 521 1.58 19.38 -19.12
C ALA A 521 1.44 17.99 -18.45
N LYS A 522 2.53 17.46 -17.86
CA LYS A 522 2.54 16.20 -17.16
C LYS A 522 1.76 16.26 -15.84
N GLN A 523 1.94 17.33 -15.07
CA GLN A 523 1.18 17.58 -13.84
C GLN A 523 -0.33 17.72 -14.12
N LYS A 524 -0.71 18.50 -15.15
CA LYS A 524 -2.11 18.63 -15.59
C LYS A 524 -2.71 17.28 -15.99
N LEU A 525 -1.95 16.44 -16.68
CA LEU A 525 -2.39 15.11 -17.08
C LEU A 525 -2.61 14.18 -15.88
N ILE A 526 -1.73 14.22 -14.89
CA ILE A 526 -1.86 13.44 -13.65
C ILE A 526 -3.08 13.95 -12.86
N LEU A 527 -3.16 15.24 -12.59
CA LEU A 527 -4.25 15.85 -11.80
C LEU A 527 -5.63 15.58 -12.42
N LYS A 528 -5.72 15.57 -13.75
CA LYS A 528 -6.95 15.24 -14.46
C LYS A 528 -7.49 13.83 -14.15
N GLN A 529 -6.65 12.88 -13.79
CA GLN A 529 -7.11 11.53 -13.38
C GLN A 529 -7.88 11.55 -12.07
N PHE A 530 -7.73 12.60 -11.29
CA PHE A 530 -8.42 12.84 -10.01
C PHE A 530 -9.47 13.95 -10.11
N ASP A 531 -9.90 14.28 -11.33
CA ASP A 531 -10.85 15.38 -11.61
C ASP A 531 -10.43 16.74 -11.03
N MET A 532 -9.09 16.97 -10.98
CA MET A 532 -8.49 18.19 -10.50
C MET A 532 -7.93 19.01 -11.66
N ASP A 533 -8.32 20.27 -11.72
CA ASP A 533 -7.80 21.28 -12.66
C ASP A 533 -7.07 22.42 -11.92
N GLU A 534 -6.56 23.39 -12.68
CA GLU A 534 -5.89 24.55 -12.10
C GLU A 534 -6.80 25.36 -11.16
N LYS A 535 -8.10 25.44 -11.47
CA LYS A 535 -9.06 26.18 -10.66
C LYS A 535 -9.32 25.47 -9.32
N TYR A 536 -9.34 24.13 -9.36
CA TYR A 536 -9.44 23.33 -8.14
C TYR A 536 -8.24 23.61 -7.21
N ILE A 537 -7.01 23.53 -7.74
CA ILE A 537 -5.79 23.82 -6.99
C ILE A 537 -5.80 25.22 -6.41
N ASP A 538 -6.13 26.24 -7.24
CA ASP A 538 -6.14 27.65 -6.79
C ASP A 538 -7.20 27.91 -5.71
N ARG A 539 -8.35 27.22 -5.76
CA ARG A 539 -9.38 27.28 -4.71
C ARG A 539 -8.87 26.66 -3.41
N SER A 540 -8.35 25.44 -3.48
CA SER A 540 -7.82 24.72 -2.31
C SER A 540 -6.69 25.51 -1.62
N ILE A 541 -5.79 26.13 -2.40
CA ILE A 541 -4.74 27.01 -1.84
C ILE A 541 -5.37 28.20 -1.08
N GLY A 542 -6.48 28.74 -1.59
CA GLY A 542 -7.20 29.87 -0.94
C GLY A 542 -7.79 29.52 0.44
N GLU A 543 -8.00 28.24 0.71
CA GLU A 543 -8.53 27.73 1.99
C GLU A 543 -7.44 27.53 3.05
N PHE A 544 -6.17 27.50 2.66
CA PHE A 544 -5.06 27.39 3.61
C PHE A 544 -4.97 28.65 4.48
N SER A 545 -5.24 28.48 5.77
CA SER A 545 -5.15 29.52 6.79
C SER A 545 -4.20 29.03 7.90
N TYR A 546 -3.00 29.57 7.94
CA TYR A 546 -2.05 29.42 9.05
C TYR A 546 -1.88 30.71 9.82
#